data_b309f6a87783d8f01a43ff9194eb775d
#
_entry.id   b309f6a87783d8f01a43ff9194eb775d
#
_cell.length_a   1.000
_cell.length_b   1.000
_cell.length_c   1.000
_cell.angle_alpha   90.00
_cell.angle_beta   90.00
_cell.angle_gamma   90.00
#
_symmetry.space_group_name_H-M   'P 1'
#
loop_
_entity.id
_entity.type
_entity.pdbx_description
1 polymer ?
#
loop_
_entity_poly.entity_id
_entity_poly.type
_entity_poly.pdbx_seq_one_letter_code
_entity_poly.pdbx_strand_id
1 'polypeptide(L)'
;MTKKPIPVITSFGGVNAAGRSSDHIGYQNTVFDSLSKKDQTKVLKDLAVMQGLIKVSGNSWSNDSEKIEILNDFLNQNSDQIRLNTMVRKLNRELYDPDGIILDQIKASAGGQLPAGFNPGSFYSSRQHARALQMTIFGMSDALGQFGIKCS
;
A
#
# COMPACT_ATOMS: atom_id res chain seq x y z
N MET A 1 38.90 -11.96 -21.84
CA MET A 1 37.69 -12.58 -21.25
C MET A 1 36.68 -11.48 -20.98
N THR A 2 35.63 -11.39 -21.78
CA THR A 2 34.51 -10.44 -21.55
C THR A 2 33.71 -10.99 -20.37
N LYS A 3 33.70 -10.25 -19.24
CA LYS A 3 32.81 -10.58 -18.10
C LYS A 3 31.36 -10.51 -18.61
N LYS A 4 30.63 -11.60 -18.46
CA LYS A 4 29.18 -11.62 -18.75
C LYS A 4 28.51 -10.64 -17.76
N PRO A 5 27.62 -9.75 -18.25
CA PRO A 5 26.88 -8.87 -17.37
C PRO A 5 26.00 -9.69 -16.41
N ILE A 6 26.02 -9.35 -15.13
CA ILE A 6 25.19 -9.97 -14.10
C ILE A 6 23.95 -9.10 -13.95
N PRO A 7 22.72 -9.65 -14.19
CA PRO A 7 21.49 -8.90 -13.95
C PRO A 7 21.33 -8.61 -12.46
N VAL A 8 20.90 -7.39 -12.13
CA VAL A 8 20.61 -6.97 -10.76
C VAL A 8 19.20 -6.38 -10.69
N ILE A 9 18.52 -6.60 -9.56
CA ILE A 9 17.23 -5.94 -9.29
C ILE A 9 17.54 -4.54 -8.77
N THR A 10 17.09 -3.51 -9.50
CA THR A 10 17.36 -2.10 -9.16
C THR A 10 16.19 -1.44 -8.46
N SER A 11 14.97 -1.93 -8.68
CA SER A 11 13.75 -1.42 -8.04
C SER A 11 12.65 -2.47 -8.07
N PHE A 12 11.65 -2.29 -7.23
CA PHE A 12 10.42 -3.07 -7.22
C PHE A 12 9.26 -2.19 -6.77
N GLY A 13 8.05 -2.53 -7.20
CA GLY A 13 6.85 -1.78 -6.86
C GLY A 13 5.64 -2.69 -6.76
N GLY A 14 4.57 -2.16 -6.20
CA GLY A 14 3.30 -2.84 -6.02
C GLY A 14 2.68 -2.61 -4.66
N VAL A 15 1.64 -3.37 -4.36
CA VAL A 15 0.90 -3.28 -3.10
C VAL A 15 0.54 -4.67 -2.60
N ASN A 16 0.59 -4.84 -1.30
CA ASN A 16 0.13 -6.02 -0.58
C ASN A 16 -0.84 -5.62 0.55
N ALA A 17 -1.28 -6.56 1.35
CA ALA A 17 -2.22 -6.31 2.45
C ALA A 17 -1.69 -5.33 3.50
N ALA A 18 -0.37 -5.30 3.72
CA ALA A 18 0.26 -4.46 4.72
C ALA A 18 0.64 -3.06 4.19
N GLY A 19 0.50 -2.82 2.88
CA GLY A 19 0.80 -1.53 2.26
C GLY A 19 1.62 -1.63 0.97
N ARG A 20 2.29 -0.56 0.60
CA ARG A 20 3.11 -0.46 -0.60
C ARG A 20 4.37 -1.32 -0.46
N SER A 21 4.76 -1.98 -1.56
CA SER A 21 5.98 -2.80 -1.60
C SER A 21 7.23 -1.95 -1.73
N SER A 22 7.16 -0.86 -2.51
CA SER A 22 8.24 0.10 -2.66
C SER A 22 8.64 0.70 -1.31
N ASP A 23 9.90 1.07 -1.16
CA ASP A 23 10.47 1.55 0.10
C ASP A 23 10.25 0.62 1.31
N HIS A 24 9.88 -0.64 1.05
CA HIS A 24 9.56 -1.65 2.08
C HIS A 24 8.43 -1.23 3.04
N ILE A 25 7.55 -0.32 2.65
CA ILE A 25 6.50 0.23 3.53
C ILE A 25 5.62 -0.88 4.13
N GLY A 26 5.17 -1.84 3.31
CA GLY A 26 4.37 -2.96 3.79
C GLY A 26 5.11 -3.82 4.82
N TYR A 27 6.41 -4.07 4.63
CA TYR A 27 7.23 -4.77 5.63
C TYR A 27 7.41 -3.93 6.90
N GLN A 28 7.75 -2.67 6.76
CA GLN A 28 7.91 -1.75 7.90
C GLN A 28 6.62 -1.65 8.73
N ASN A 29 5.44 -1.68 8.09
CA ASN A 29 4.17 -1.72 8.82
C ASN A 29 4.02 -2.99 9.68
N THR A 30 4.56 -4.13 9.28
CA THR A 30 4.48 -5.37 10.09
C THR A 30 5.37 -5.33 11.33
N VAL A 31 6.44 -4.55 11.30
CA VAL A 31 7.40 -4.37 12.41
C VAL A 31 7.34 -2.97 13.02
N PHE A 32 6.21 -2.30 12.87
CA PHE A 32 6.03 -0.87 13.15
C PHE A 32 6.54 -0.43 14.52
N ASP A 33 6.25 -1.20 15.57
CA ASP A 33 6.60 -0.84 16.94
C ASP A 33 8.11 -0.87 17.20
N SER A 34 8.86 -1.54 16.32
CA SER A 34 10.33 -1.62 16.38
C SER A 34 11.02 -0.50 15.61
N LEU A 35 10.27 0.32 14.87
CA LEU A 35 10.81 1.39 14.04
C LEU A 35 11.15 2.65 14.83
N SER A 36 12.08 3.45 14.28
CA SER A 36 12.29 4.82 14.76
C SER A 36 11.02 5.67 14.55
N LYS A 37 10.82 6.71 15.37
CA LYS A 37 9.68 7.63 15.21
C LYS A 37 9.59 8.24 13.82
N LYS A 38 10.74 8.54 13.20
CA LYS A 38 10.81 9.04 11.82
C LYS A 38 10.25 8.03 10.82
N ASP A 39 10.64 6.77 10.96
CA ASP A 39 10.18 5.70 10.05
C ASP A 39 8.71 5.36 10.30
N GLN A 40 8.25 5.36 11.56
CA GLN A 40 6.84 5.23 11.90
C GLN A 40 5.99 6.30 11.20
N THR A 41 6.40 7.56 11.27
CA THR A 41 5.72 8.67 10.59
C THR A 41 5.72 8.47 9.07
N LYS A 42 6.83 8.00 8.48
CA LYS A 42 6.91 7.70 7.04
C LYS A 42 5.90 6.63 6.64
N VAL A 43 5.82 5.54 7.40
CA VAL A 43 4.87 4.44 7.16
C VAL A 43 3.42 4.93 7.26
N LEU A 44 3.06 5.62 8.35
CA LEU A 44 1.70 6.14 8.53
C LEU A 44 1.28 7.10 7.41
N LYS A 45 2.22 7.94 6.98
CA LYS A 45 1.99 8.90 5.90
C LYS A 45 1.69 8.19 4.57
N ASP A 46 2.49 7.19 4.21
CA ASP A 46 2.26 6.42 2.99
C ASP A 46 0.93 5.65 3.04
N LEU A 47 0.64 4.98 4.15
CA LEU A 47 -0.63 4.27 4.35
C LEU A 47 -1.84 5.19 4.27
N ALA A 48 -1.78 6.38 4.89
CA ALA A 48 -2.85 7.37 4.84
C ALA A 48 -3.09 7.90 3.41
N VAL A 49 -2.03 8.08 2.63
CA VAL A 49 -2.12 8.42 1.20
C VAL A 49 -2.76 7.29 0.42
N MET A 50 -2.34 6.05 0.63
CA MET A 50 -2.90 4.88 -0.04
C MET A 50 -4.39 4.68 0.24
N GLN A 51 -4.83 4.97 1.47
CA GLN A 51 -6.23 4.90 1.88
C GLN A 51 -7.06 6.11 1.42
N GLY A 52 -6.43 7.12 0.81
CA GLY A 52 -7.10 8.34 0.36
C GLY A 52 -7.48 9.30 1.48
N LEU A 53 -6.96 9.10 2.70
CA LEU A 53 -7.18 9.98 3.84
C LEU A 53 -6.44 11.30 3.68
N ILE A 54 -5.32 11.28 2.97
CA ILE A 54 -4.50 12.45 2.67
C ILE A 54 -4.31 12.53 1.15
N LYS A 55 -4.51 13.73 0.60
CA LYS A 55 -4.22 14.01 -0.81
C LYS A 55 -2.86 14.69 -0.92
N VAL A 56 -2.02 14.17 -1.78
CA VAL A 56 -0.74 14.80 -2.13
C VAL A 56 -0.96 15.66 -3.37
N SER A 57 -0.79 16.96 -3.26
CA SER A 57 -0.84 17.89 -4.39
C SER A 57 0.56 17.97 -5.01
N GLY A 58 0.76 17.27 -6.13
CA GLY A 58 2.06 17.23 -6.81
C GLY A 58 3.12 16.38 -6.07
N ASN A 59 4.36 16.43 -6.53
CA ASN A 59 5.47 15.65 -6.00
C ASN A 59 6.14 16.25 -4.75
N SER A 60 5.62 17.34 -4.19
CA SER A 60 6.23 18.00 -3.05
C SER A 60 5.25 18.10 -1.89
N TRP A 61 5.67 17.56 -0.76
CA TRP A 61 5.09 17.91 0.52
C TRP A 61 5.43 19.38 0.78
N SER A 62 4.47 20.12 1.29
CA SER A 62 4.72 21.50 1.73
C SER A 62 5.91 21.53 2.71
N ASN A 63 6.84 22.44 2.50
CA ASN A 63 7.89 22.74 3.47
C ASN A 63 7.39 23.69 4.59
N ASP A 64 6.09 23.94 4.63
CA ASP A 64 5.42 24.74 5.63
C ASP A 64 5.38 23.98 6.95
N SER A 65 6.10 24.46 7.94
CA SER A 65 6.26 23.79 9.24
C SER A 65 4.93 23.57 9.96
N GLU A 66 3.99 24.54 9.86
CA GLU A 66 2.68 24.44 10.49
C GLU A 66 1.85 23.31 9.87
N LYS A 67 1.87 23.17 8.54
CA LYS A 67 1.19 22.07 7.85
C LYS A 67 1.80 20.71 8.14
N ILE A 68 3.12 20.66 8.35
CA ILE A 68 3.82 19.44 8.73
C ILE A 68 3.41 19.02 10.15
N GLU A 69 3.30 19.96 11.07
CA GLU A 69 2.88 19.69 12.45
C GLU A 69 1.44 19.18 12.51
N ILE A 70 0.50 19.86 11.85
CA ILE A 70 -0.89 19.42 11.73
C ILE A 70 -0.99 18.00 11.13
N LEU A 71 -0.20 17.72 10.09
CA LEU A 71 -0.16 16.40 9.49
C LEU A 71 0.35 15.34 10.47
N ASN A 72 1.43 15.63 11.20
CA ASN A 72 2.00 14.70 12.17
C ASN A 72 1.03 14.43 13.31
N ASP A 73 0.32 15.44 13.80
CA ASP A 73 -0.71 15.29 14.82
C ASP A 73 -1.86 14.41 14.33
N PHE A 74 -2.35 14.65 13.12
CA PHE A 74 -3.37 13.81 12.49
C PHE A 74 -2.92 12.35 12.40
N LEU A 75 -1.68 12.10 11.92
CA LEU A 75 -1.13 10.75 11.79
C LEU A 75 -1.00 10.05 13.13
N ASN A 76 -0.52 10.75 14.16
CA ASN A 76 -0.35 10.20 15.51
C ASN A 76 -1.71 9.85 16.16
N GLN A 77 -2.71 10.74 16.05
CA GLN A 77 -4.04 10.52 16.59
C GLN A 77 -4.79 9.37 15.90
N ASN A 78 -4.52 9.12 14.61
CA ASN A 78 -5.21 8.11 13.83
C ASN A 78 -4.34 6.88 13.50
N SER A 79 -3.18 6.71 14.14
CA SER A 79 -2.20 5.67 13.81
C SER A 79 -2.80 4.27 13.84
N ASP A 80 -3.55 3.92 14.88
CA ASP A 80 -4.16 2.61 15.04
C ASP A 80 -5.20 2.34 13.95
N GLN A 81 -6.05 3.31 13.65
CA GLN A 81 -7.07 3.18 12.61
C GLN A 81 -6.45 3.02 11.21
N ILE A 82 -5.41 3.81 10.90
CA ILE A 82 -4.67 3.72 9.63
C ILE A 82 -4.06 2.32 9.47
N ARG A 83 -3.48 1.76 10.53
CA ARG A 83 -2.85 0.44 10.51
C ARG A 83 -3.88 -0.69 10.48
N LEU A 84 -4.97 -0.61 11.25
CA LEU A 84 -6.05 -1.60 11.26
C LEU A 84 -6.64 -1.83 9.87
N ASN A 85 -6.71 -0.80 9.04
CA ASN A 85 -7.21 -0.89 7.66
C ASN A 85 -6.28 -1.67 6.71
N THR A 86 -5.07 -2.06 7.16
CA THR A 86 -4.07 -2.79 6.38
C THR A 86 -3.75 -4.17 6.94
N MET A 87 -4.44 -4.63 7.97
CA MET A 87 -4.13 -5.91 8.60
C MET A 87 -4.71 -7.11 7.83
N VAL A 88 -4.00 -8.24 7.91
CA VAL A 88 -4.52 -9.55 7.49
C VAL A 88 -5.71 -9.92 8.37
N ARG A 89 -6.84 -10.21 7.75
CA ARG A 89 -8.07 -10.61 8.46
C ARG A 89 -8.28 -12.12 8.35
N LYS A 90 -8.75 -12.73 9.44
CA LYS A 90 -9.22 -14.10 9.39
C LYS A 90 -10.48 -14.16 8.53
N LEU A 91 -10.48 -15.06 7.56
CA LEU A 91 -11.64 -15.37 6.75
C LEU A 91 -12.30 -16.61 7.33
N ASN A 92 -13.49 -16.44 7.89
CA ASN A 92 -14.31 -17.55 8.32
C ASN A 92 -15.60 -17.49 7.48
N ARG A 93 -15.53 -18.02 6.26
CA ARG A 93 -16.62 -17.94 5.30
C ARG A 93 -16.97 -19.31 4.79
N GLU A 94 -18.16 -19.74 5.12
CA GLU A 94 -18.83 -20.90 4.55
C GLU A 94 -19.87 -20.41 3.54
N LEU A 95 -19.97 -21.08 2.41
CA LEU A 95 -20.98 -20.81 1.41
C LEU A 95 -22.14 -21.80 1.62
N TYR A 96 -23.32 -21.26 1.88
CA TYR A 96 -24.56 -22.04 2.06
C TYR A 96 -25.51 -21.74 0.90
N ASP A 97 -26.28 -22.76 0.53
CA ASP A 97 -27.44 -22.53 -0.29
C ASP A 97 -28.65 -22.03 0.58
N PRO A 98 -29.79 -21.66 -0.02
CA PRO A 98 -30.98 -21.21 0.71
C PRO A 98 -31.51 -22.21 1.74
N ASP A 99 -31.25 -23.50 1.56
CA ASP A 99 -31.69 -24.59 2.45
C ASP A 99 -30.67 -24.87 3.57
N GLY A 100 -29.57 -24.12 3.63
CA GLY A 100 -28.54 -24.23 4.66
C GLY A 100 -27.51 -25.33 4.41
N ILE A 101 -27.47 -25.89 3.21
CA ILE A 101 -26.47 -26.89 2.82
C ILE A 101 -25.16 -26.20 2.49
N ILE A 102 -24.03 -26.66 3.07
CA ILE A 102 -22.72 -26.14 2.78
C ILE A 102 -22.34 -26.50 1.34
N LEU A 103 -22.28 -25.50 0.45
CA LEU A 103 -21.88 -25.67 -0.94
C LEU A 103 -20.36 -25.73 -1.11
N ASP A 104 -19.62 -24.93 -0.33
CA ASP A 104 -18.17 -24.88 -0.40
C ASP A 104 -17.58 -24.36 0.91
N GLN A 105 -16.37 -24.80 1.23
CA GLN A 105 -15.57 -24.31 2.35
C GLN A 105 -14.28 -23.68 1.84
N ILE A 106 -14.03 -22.44 2.25
CA ILE A 106 -12.77 -21.79 1.96
C ILE A 106 -11.69 -22.44 2.83
N LYS A 107 -10.77 -23.17 2.21
CA LYS A 107 -9.65 -23.84 2.89
C LYS A 107 -8.66 -22.86 3.54
N ALA A 108 -8.60 -21.62 3.06
CA ALA A 108 -7.76 -20.59 3.66
C ALA A 108 -8.45 -19.97 4.88
N SER A 109 -7.81 -20.07 6.04
CA SER A 109 -8.29 -19.49 7.30
C SER A 109 -7.95 -18.02 7.48
N ALA A 110 -7.08 -17.48 6.63
CA ALA A 110 -6.67 -16.07 6.65
C ALA A 110 -6.41 -15.57 5.23
N GLY A 111 -6.67 -14.31 5.00
CA GLY A 111 -6.39 -13.65 3.71
C GLY A 111 -6.02 -12.20 3.90
N GLY A 112 -5.08 -11.73 3.09
CA GLY A 112 -4.72 -10.34 3.00
C GLY A 112 -5.67 -9.62 2.04
N GLN A 113 -6.32 -8.56 2.52
CA GLN A 113 -7.04 -7.62 1.67
C GLN A 113 -6.14 -6.42 1.38
N LEU A 114 -6.29 -5.83 0.21
CA LEU A 114 -5.63 -4.55 -0.07
C LEU A 114 -6.07 -3.49 0.96
N PRO A 115 -5.24 -2.48 1.26
CA PRO A 115 -5.58 -1.42 2.19
C PRO A 115 -6.94 -0.81 1.87
N ALA A 116 -7.78 -0.60 2.89
CA ALA A 116 -9.10 -0.02 2.70
C ALA A 116 -8.98 1.35 2.03
N GLY A 117 -9.86 1.64 1.06
CA GLY A 117 -9.81 2.90 0.29
C GLY A 117 -8.77 2.93 -0.84
N PHE A 118 -7.89 1.93 -0.95
CA PHE A 118 -6.89 1.89 -2.02
C PHE A 118 -7.54 1.76 -3.41
N ASN A 119 -7.25 2.74 -4.25
CA ASN A 119 -7.67 2.77 -5.65
C ASN A 119 -6.47 3.03 -6.57
N PRO A 120 -5.94 2.03 -7.28
CA PRO A 120 -4.76 2.19 -8.14
C PRO A 120 -4.98 3.22 -9.25
N GLY A 121 -6.21 3.34 -9.78
CA GLY A 121 -6.56 4.31 -10.81
C GLY A 121 -6.54 5.77 -10.33
N SER A 122 -6.41 6.04 -9.03
CA SER A 122 -6.25 7.40 -8.51
C SER A 122 -4.79 7.85 -8.39
N PHE A 123 -3.85 6.91 -8.46
CA PHE A 123 -2.41 7.21 -8.40
C PHE A 123 -1.82 7.47 -9.78
N TYR A 124 -2.26 6.71 -10.78
CA TYR A 124 -1.77 6.79 -12.14
C TYR A 124 -2.93 6.79 -13.12
N SER A 125 -2.76 7.42 -14.28
CA SER A 125 -3.82 7.58 -15.28
C SER A 125 -4.24 6.24 -15.89
N SER A 126 -5.15 5.53 -15.23
CA SER A 126 -5.61 4.19 -15.61
C SER A 126 -7.08 3.91 -15.30
N ARG A 127 -7.87 4.96 -14.99
CA ARG A 127 -9.27 4.82 -14.51
C ARG A 127 -10.20 4.06 -15.45
N GLN A 128 -9.94 4.11 -16.75
CA GLN A 128 -10.79 3.46 -17.76
C GLN A 128 -10.39 2.01 -18.04
N HIS A 129 -9.35 1.51 -17.40
CA HIS A 129 -8.88 0.15 -17.58
C HIS A 129 -9.49 -0.82 -16.57
N ALA A 130 -9.49 -2.11 -16.92
CA ALA A 130 -9.87 -3.18 -16.00
C ALA A 130 -8.96 -3.19 -14.75
N ARG A 131 -9.50 -3.61 -13.61
CA ARG A 131 -8.80 -3.57 -12.31
C ARG A 131 -7.42 -4.22 -12.34
N ALA A 132 -7.29 -5.37 -13.03
CA ALA A 132 -6.00 -6.06 -13.16
C ALA A 132 -4.96 -5.17 -13.86
N LEU A 133 -5.34 -4.48 -14.94
CA LEU A 133 -4.43 -3.58 -15.64
C LEU A 133 -4.09 -2.33 -14.81
N GLN A 134 -5.06 -1.80 -14.06
CA GLN A 134 -4.79 -0.70 -13.12
C GLN A 134 -3.74 -1.11 -12.07
N MET A 135 -3.82 -2.33 -11.55
CA MET A 135 -2.84 -2.87 -10.59
C MET A 135 -1.45 -3.03 -11.23
N THR A 136 -1.41 -3.49 -12.47
CA THR A 136 -0.14 -3.63 -13.21
C THR A 136 0.50 -2.26 -13.45
N ILE A 137 -0.28 -1.27 -13.91
CA ILE A 137 0.19 0.10 -14.13
C ILE A 137 0.71 0.69 -12.79
N PHE A 138 -0.03 0.50 -11.70
CA PHE A 138 0.41 0.94 -10.38
C PHE A 138 1.76 0.33 -10.01
N GLY A 139 1.90 -1.00 -10.08
CA GLY A 139 3.13 -1.70 -9.70
C GLY A 139 4.34 -1.29 -10.55
N MET A 140 4.15 -1.16 -11.87
CA MET A 140 5.22 -0.71 -12.78
C MET A 140 5.61 0.73 -12.53
N SER A 141 4.64 1.63 -12.41
CA SER A 141 4.90 3.05 -12.18
C SER A 141 5.54 3.29 -10.82
N ASP A 142 5.15 2.52 -9.80
CA ASP A 142 5.73 2.55 -8.46
C ASP A 142 7.21 2.11 -8.49
N ALA A 143 7.54 1.02 -9.21
CA ALA A 143 8.91 0.57 -9.39
C ALA A 143 9.78 1.57 -10.16
N LEU A 144 9.24 2.16 -11.23
CA LEU A 144 9.94 3.18 -12.01
C LEU A 144 10.16 4.46 -11.19
N GLY A 145 9.19 4.84 -10.36
CA GLY A 145 9.29 5.97 -9.45
C GLY A 145 10.42 5.82 -8.44
N GLN A 146 10.65 4.62 -7.91
CA GLN A 146 11.81 4.33 -7.05
C GLN A 146 13.15 4.54 -7.77
N PHE A 147 13.19 4.27 -9.07
CA PHE A 147 14.37 4.50 -9.90
C PHE A 147 14.53 5.97 -10.33
N GLY A 148 13.64 6.85 -9.89
CA GLY A 148 13.64 8.27 -10.24
C GLY A 148 12.97 8.64 -11.55
N ILE A 149 12.32 7.67 -12.22
CA ILE A 149 11.54 7.90 -13.45
C ILE A 149 10.15 8.36 -13.06
N LYS A 150 9.76 9.57 -13.49
CA LYS A 150 8.41 10.08 -13.25
C LYS A 150 7.46 9.51 -14.29
N CYS A 151 6.43 8.80 -13.83
CA CYS A 151 5.30 8.37 -14.66
C CYS A 151 4.16 9.39 -14.47
N SER A 152 3.78 10.04 -15.55
CA SER A 152 2.66 11.02 -15.62
C SER A 152 1.40 10.37 -16.15
#